data_1e50f5ce4ae04c55d9dd1e95a835af53
#
_entry.id   1e50f5ce4ae04c55d9dd1e95a835af53
#
_cell.length_a   1.000
_cell.length_b   1.000
_cell.length_c   1.000
_cell.angle_alpha   90.00
_cell.angle_beta   90.00
_cell.angle_gamma   90.00
#
_symmetry.space_group_name_H-M   'P 1'
#
loop_
_entity.id
_entity.type
_entity.pdbx_description
1 polymer ?
#
loop_
_entity_poly.entity_id
_entity_poly.type
_entity_poly.pdbx_seq_one_letter_code
_entity_poly.pdbx_strand_id
1 'polypeptide(L)'
;DTNSLRYGMRTNGKSGFVFVNHYQRLTELADIENAVISAGNVEFPPIDVKGEVSFFMPFNMKMGDSVLEYSTAQPLCKYDDTYFFAEIPNIKAEYKFSKGSANIVTVPFENAKYMRKLNGTVYIGGGCNLYEENGQIHSVEDGEYICQKWNGSEFETLKIGQSAKQSNVEITGVENAPFEPKYKEELCIGGKRELT
;
A
#
# COMPACT_ATOMS: atom_id res chain seq x y z
N ASP A 1 8.33 -7.90 -23.62
CA ASP A 1 7.15 -8.74 -23.90
C ASP A 1 5.98 -8.26 -23.04
N THR A 2 4.90 -7.79 -23.68
CA THR A 2 3.70 -7.27 -23.01
C THR A 2 2.82 -8.37 -22.42
N ASN A 3 3.09 -9.62 -22.78
CA ASN A 3 2.31 -10.81 -22.40
C ASN A 3 2.96 -11.62 -21.26
N SER A 4 4.04 -11.12 -20.70
CA SER A 4 4.76 -11.80 -19.61
C SER A 4 4.52 -11.12 -18.28
N LEU A 5 4.19 -11.89 -17.24
CA LEU A 5 4.12 -11.36 -15.89
C LEU A 5 5.50 -10.91 -15.42
N ARG A 6 5.62 -9.65 -15.06
CA ARG A 6 6.84 -9.08 -14.48
C ARG A 6 6.77 -9.16 -12.96
N TYR A 7 7.65 -9.95 -12.38
CA TYR A 7 7.75 -10.05 -10.93
C TYR A 7 9.21 -10.13 -10.48
N GLY A 8 9.43 -9.80 -9.23
CA GLY A 8 10.71 -9.91 -8.56
C GLY A 8 10.52 -10.37 -7.13
N MET A 9 11.60 -10.82 -6.49
CA MET A 9 11.55 -11.26 -5.09
C MET A 9 12.56 -10.53 -4.23
N ARG A 10 12.15 -10.25 -2.98
CA ARG A 10 13.08 -9.90 -1.90
C ARG A 10 12.97 -10.95 -0.81
N THR A 11 14.09 -11.56 -0.48
CA THR A 11 14.14 -12.67 0.48
C THR A 11 15.41 -12.63 1.32
N ASN A 12 15.29 -13.18 2.54
CA ASN A 12 16.44 -13.49 3.42
C ASN A 12 16.93 -14.94 3.26
N GLY A 13 16.51 -15.62 2.19
CA GLY A 13 16.81 -17.02 1.91
C GLY A 13 15.79 -18.03 2.48
N LYS A 14 14.90 -17.60 3.39
CA LYS A 14 13.86 -18.45 4.00
C LYS A 14 12.46 -17.91 3.80
N SER A 15 12.29 -16.62 3.98
CA SER A 15 11.01 -15.90 3.85
C SER A 15 11.21 -14.64 3.03
N GLY A 16 10.13 -14.04 2.57
CA GLY A 16 10.21 -12.82 1.80
C GLY A 16 8.89 -12.41 1.16
N PHE A 17 9.03 -11.62 0.11
CA PHE A 17 7.92 -11.09 -0.66
C PHE A 17 8.16 -11.25 -2.15
N VAL A 18 7.12 -11.61 -2.87
CA VAL A 18 7.05 -11.51 -4.32
C VAL A 18 6.40 -10.19 -4.66
N PHE A 19 7.05 -9.40 -5.50
CA PHE A 19 6.54 -8.12 -6.02
C PHE A 19 6.13 -8.31 -7.47
N VAL A 20 4.90 -7.99 -7.78
CA VAL A 20 4.36 -7.99 -9.13
C VAL A 20 4.14 -6.56 -9.58
N ASN A 21 4.60 -6.25 -10.79
CA ASN A 21 4.36 -4.95 -11.41
C ASN A 21 3.77 -5.16 -12.81
N HIS A 22 2.45 -5.07 -12.90
CA HIS A 22 1.71 -5.13 -14.16
C HIS A 22 1.27 -3.74 -14.59
N TYR A 23 2.26 -2.86 -14.74
CA TYR A 23 2.09 -1.48 -15.19
C TYR A 23 3.23 -1.07 -16.11
N GLN A 24 2.90 -0.36 -17.17
CA GLN A 24 3.88 0.28 -18.04
C GLN A 24 3.33 1.61 -18.56
N ARG A 25 4.09 2.67 -18.33
CA ARG A 25 3.70 4.00 -18.80
C ARG A 25 3.48 4.01 -20.32
N LEU A 26 2.37 4.63 -20.76
CA LEU A 26 2.01 4.78 -22.17
C LEU A 26 1.83 3.45 -22.94
N THR A 27 1.55 2.37 -22.25
CA THR A 27 1.33 1.05 -22.86
C THR A 27 0.26 0.33 -22.07
N GLU A 28 -0.79 -0.10 -22.73
CA GLU A 28 -1.77 -1.01 -22.15
C GLU A 28 -1.19 -2.42 -22.18
N LEU A 29 -1.16 -3.08 -21.02
CA LEU A 29 -0.71 -4.46 -20.89
C LEU A 29 -1.91 -5.40 -21.00
N ALA A 30 -1.72 -6.52 -21.67
CA ALA A 30 -2.75 -7.55 -21.76
C ALA A 30 -2.96 -8.20 -20.37
N ASP A 31 -4.19 -8.56 -20.05
CA ASP A 31 -4.50 -9.39 -18.89
C ASP A 31 -3.74 -10.72 -18.96
N ILE A 32 -3.30 -11.20 -17.82
CA ILE A 32 -2.60 -12.48 -17.68
C ILE A 32 -3.46 -13.40 -16.84
N GLU A 33 -3.91 -14.49 -17.44
CA GLU A 33 -4.75 -15.47 -16.76
C GLU A 33 -3.90 -16.65 -16.25
N ASN A 34 -4.33 -17.21 -15.10
CA ASN A 34 -3.73 -18.40 -14.49
C ASN A 34 -2.20 -18.29 -14.30
N ALA A 35 -1.71 -17.13 -13.93
CA ALA A 35 -0.29 -16.94 -13.66
C ALA A 35 0.14 -17.75 -12.43
N VAL A 36 1.14 -18.62 -12.60
CA VAL A 36 1.75 -19.39 -11.51
C VAL A 36 3.05 -18.73 -11.10
N ILE A 37 3.19 -18.45 -9.82
CA ILE A 37 4.38 -17.85 -9.23
C ILE A 37 4.97 -18.82 -8.21
N SER A 38 6.29 -19.04 -8.27
CA SER A 38 7.00 -19.85 -7.28
C SER A 38 8.08 -19.03 -6.59
N ALA A 39 8.18 -19.17 -5.28
CA ALA A 39 9.18 -18.50 -4.43
C ALA A 39 9.94 -19.56 -3.62
N GLY A 40 11.06 -20.04 -4.14
CA GLY A 40 11.79 -21.16 -3.56
C GLY A 40 10.96 -22.44 -3.63
N ASN A 41 10.61 -22.98 -2.46
CA ASN A 41 9.76 -24.18 -2.34
C ASN A 41 8.26 -23.87 -2.15
N VAL A 42 7.89 -22.59 -2.20
CA VAL A 42 6.50 -22.15 -2.07
C VAL A 42 5.93 -21.89 -3.45
N GLU A 43 4.82 -22.54 -3.78
CA GLU A 43 4.05 -22.29 -4.99
C GLU A 43 2.74 -21.59 -4.60
N PHE A 44 2.50 -20.44 -5.20
CA PHE A 44 1.25 -19.69 -5.04
C PHE A 44 0.16 -20.33 -5.91
N PRO A 45 -1.11 -20.23 -5.51
CA PRO A 45 -2.20 -20.63 -6.39
C PRO A 45 -2.17 -19.79 -7.67
N PRO A 46 -2.70 -20.32 -8.79
CA PRO A 46 -2.85 -19.54 -10.00
C PRO A 46 -3.67 -18.27 -9.75
N ILE A 47 -3.20 -17.15 -10.26
CA ILE A 47 -3.85 -15.84 -10.14
C ILE A 47 -4.10 -15.22 -11.50
N ASP A 48 -5.19 -14.45 -11.59
CA ASP A 48 -5.46 -13.60 -12.76
C ASP A 48 -5.02 -12.18 -12.46
N VAL A 49 -4.12 -11.66 -13.29
CA VAL A 49 -3.61 -10.29 -13.18
C VAL A 49 -4.27 -9.45 -14.25
N LYS A 50 -5.22 -8.60 -13.87
CA LYS A 50 -6.05 -7.80 -14.78
C LYS A 50 -5.83 -6.32 -14.57
N GLY A 51 -5.76 -5.62 -15.71
CA GLY A 51 -5.56 -4.18 -15.73
C GLY A 51 -4.20 -3.74 -15.17
N GLU A 52 -4.05 -2.45 -14.96
CA GLU A 52 -2.83 -1.85 -14.42
C GLU A 52 -2.77 -2.00 -12.90
N VAL A 53 -1.97 -2.94 -12.43
CA VAL A 53 -1.87 -3.27 -11.00
C VAL A 53 -0.44 -3.54 -10.57
N SER A 54 -0.11 -3.09 -9.37
CA SER A 54 1.15 -3.43 -8.70
C SER A 54 0.84 -3.87 -7.28
N PHE A 55 1.39 -5.01 -6.88
CA PHE A 55 1.15 -5.59 -5.56
C PHE A 55 2.32 -6.45 -5.09
N PHE A 56 2.26 -6.89 -3.85
CA PHE A 56 3.21 -7.85 -3.31
C PHE A 56 2.51 -8.90 -2.46
N MET A 57 3.07 -10.10 -2.44
CA MET A 57 2.56 -11.25 -1.69
C MET A 57 3.66 -11.83 -0.79
N PRO A 58 3.37 -12.12 0.47
CA PRO A 58 4.33 -12.72 1.38
C PRO A 58 4.45 -14.22 1.16
N PHE A 59 5.65 -14.75 1.44
CA PHE A 59 5.88 -16.19 1.56
C PHE A 59 6.74 -16.51 2.78
N ASN A 60 6.43 -17.64 3.44
CA ASN A 60 7.06 -18.12 4.68
C ASN A 60 7.13 -17.03 5.77
N MET A 61 6.10 -16.18 5.85
CA MET A 61 6.05 -15.07 6.79
C MET A 61 5.78 -15.56 8.21
N LYS A 62 6.67 -15.21 9.15
CA LYS A 62 6.47 -15.52 10.57
C LYS A 62 5.37 -14.60 11.16
N MET A 63 4.36 -15.21 11.80
CA MET A 63 3.25 -14.55 12.46
C MET A 63 3.12 -15.07 13.90
N GLY A 64 3.86 -14.47 14.85
CA GLY A 64 3.99 -15.03 16.20
C GLY A 64 4.69 -16.39 16.17
N ASP A 65 4.01 -17.44 16.67
CA ASP A 65 4.47 -18.83 16.64
C ASP A 65 4.06 -19.61 15.38
N SER A 66 3.26 -18.97 14.52
CA SER A 66 2.75 -19.52 13.26
C SER A 66 3.62 -19.10 12.08
N VAL A 67 3.50 -19.82 10.98
CA VAL A 67 4.16 -19.49 9.71
C VAL A 67 3.13 -19.53 8.59
N LEU A 68 2.88 -18.37 8.01
CA LEU A 68 2.09 -18.22 6.79
C LEU A 68 2.97 -18.65 5.61
N GLU A 69 2.64 -19.77 4.99
CA GLU A 69 3.37 -20.29 3.83
C GLU A 69 3.26 -19.33 2.64
N TYR A 70 2.03 -18.89 2.35
CA TYR A 70 1.76 -17.81 1.41
C TYR A 70 0.44 -17.09 1.71
N SER A 71 0.30 -15.91 1.15
CA SER A 71 -0.98 -15.23 1.00
C SER A 71 -1.07 -14.55 -0.36
N THR A 72 -2.27 -14.58 -0.98
CA THR A 72 -2.64 -13.78 -2.15
C THR A 72 -3.27 -12.44 -1.77
N ALA A 73 -3.02 -11.97 -0.56
CA ALA A 73 -3.35 -10.64 -0.06
C ALA A 73 -2.11 -9.96 0.50
N GLN A 74 -2.11 -8.63 0.53
CA GLN A 74 -0.96 -7.83 0.95
C GLN A 74 -0.99 -7.58 2.46
N PRO A 75 0.06 -7.91 3.24
CA PRO A 75 0.10 -7.55 4.65
C PRO A 75 0.20 -6.03 4.83
N LEU A 76 -0.61 -5.49 5.74
CA LEU A 76 -0.66 -4.07 6.08
C LEU A 76 0.00 -3.78 7.42
N CYS A 77 -0.59 -4.33 8.50
CA CYS A 77 -0.09 -4.09 9.85
C CYS A 77 -0.55 -5.19 10.81
N LYS A 78 -0.08 -5.09 12.04
CA LYS A 78 -0.51 -5.91 13.17
C LYS A 78 -1.05 -5.01 14.29
N TYR A 79 -2.16 -5.43 14.91
CA TYR A 79 -2.69 -4.88 16.15
C TYR A 79 -2.94 -6.04 17.11
N ASP A 80 -2.29 -6.02 18.26
CA ASP A 80 -2.26 -7.16 19.22
C ASP A 80 -1.96 -8.47 18.48
N ASP A 81 -2.88 -9.43 18.49
CA ASP A 81 -2.73 -10.72 17.81
C ASP A 81 -3.44 -10.78 16.45
N THR A 82 -4.01 -9.67 16.00
CA THR A 82 -4.72 -9.57 14.71
C THR A 82 -3.81 -8.99 13.64
N TYR A 83 -3.75 -9.66 12.50
CA TYR A 83 -3.00 -9.23 11.32
C TYR A 83 -3.97 -8.73 10.25
N PHE A 84 -3.71 -7.56 9.70
CA PHE A 84 -4.51 -6.93 8.67
C PHE A 84 -3.83 -7.11 7.31
N PHE A 85 -4.64 -7.55 6.35
CA PHE A 85 -4.21 -7.72 4.97
C PHE A 85 -5.14 -6.95 4.04
N ALA A 86 -4.61 -6.38 2.97
CA ALA A 86 -5.40 -5.79 1.90
C ALA A 86 -5.70 -6.82 0.83
N GLU A 87 -6.91 -6.82 0.31
CA GLU A 87 -7.23 -7.49 -0.94
C GLU A 87 -6.38 -6.93 -2.08
N ILE A 88 -6.07 -7.77 -3.04
CA ILE A 88 -5.49 -7.38 -4.33
C ILE A 88 -6.62 -7.37 -5.36
N PRO A 89 -6.77 -6.31 -6.17
CA PRO A 89 -7.86 -6.26 -7.15
C PRO A 89 -7.89 -7.49 -8.06
N ASN A 90 -9.08 -8.07 -8.21
CA ASN A 90 -9.37 -9.25 -9.03
C ASN A 90 -8.68 -10.55 -8.57
N ILE A 91 -7.99 -10.56 -7.44
CA ILE A 91 -7.35 -11.75 -6.88
C ILE A 91 -8.05 -12.11 -5.58
N LYS A 92 -8.55 -13.35 -5.50
CA LYS A 92 -9.16 -13.85 -4.27
C LYS A 92 -8.11 -13.96 -3.17
N ALA A 93 -8.40 -13.39 -2.00
CA ALA A 93 -7.53 -13.51 -0.84
C ALA A 93 -7.52 -14.95 -0.31
N GLU A 94 -6.34 -15.56 -0.28
CA GLU A 94 -6.12 -16.89 0.27
C GLU A 94 -4.92 -16.87 1.23
N TYR A 95 -5.01 -17.71 2.25
CA TYR A 95 -4.00 -17.82 3.31
C TYR A 95 -3.69 -19.28 3.56
N LYS A 96 -2.47 -19.70 3.32
CA LYS A 96 -2.01 -21.04 3.64
C LYS A 96 -0.94 -20.98 4.73
N PHE A 97 -1.15 -21.75 5.78
CA PHE A 97 -0.20 -21.89 6.86
C PHE A 97 0.57 -23.21 6.75
N SER A 98 1.89 -23.15 6.86
CA SER A 98 2.73 -24.35 7.02
C SER A 98 2.85 -24.75 8.49
N LYS A 99 2.57 -23.82 9.43
CA LYS A 99 2.55 -24.05 10.86
C LYS A 99 1.56 -23.13 11.55
N GLY A 100 0.68 -23.70 12.40
CA GLY A 100 -0.26 -22.96 13.24
C GLY A 100 -1.34 -22.21 12.46
N SER A 101 -1.82 -21.14 13.03
CA SER A 101 -2.82 -20.22 12.46
C SER A 101 -2.63 -18.84 13.10
N ALA A 102 -3.27 -17.82 12.55
CA ALA A 102 -3.30 -16.47 13.11
C ALA A 102 -4.66 -15.81 12.86
N ASN A 103 -5.00 -14.82 13.67
CA ASN A 103 -6.17 -13.99 13.42
C ASN A 103 -5.86 -13.04 12.27
N ILE A 104 -6.63 -13.16 11.19
CA ILE A 104 -6.47 -12.32 10.00
C ILE A 104 -7.76 -11.58 9.72
N VAL A 105 -7.63 -10.29 9.48
CA VAL A 105 -8.69 -9.44 8.95
C VAL A 105 -8.29 -9.01 7.55
N THR A 106 -9.10 -9.40 6.56
CA THR A 106 -8.93 -8.98 5.18
C THR A 106 -9.71 -7.69 4.96
N VAL A 107 -9.02 -6.65 4.52
CA VAL A 107 -9.59 -5.32 4.27
C VAL A 107 -9.78 -5.16 2.76
N PRO A 108 -10.98 -4.78 2.30
CA PRO A 108 -11.22 -4.48 0.89
C PRO A 108 -10.20 -3.47 0.35
N PHE A 109 -9.76 -3.66 -0.88
CA PHE A 109 -8.71 -2.82 -1.49
C PHE A 109 -9.02 -1.31 -1.39
N GLU A 110 -10.26 -0.92 -1.62
CA GLU A 110 -10.66 0.49 -1.57
C GLU A 110 -10.53 1.10 -0.16
N ASN A 111 -10.78 0.31 0.88
CA ASN A 111 -10.61 0.71 2.27
C ASN A 111 -9.15 0.70 2.70
N ALA A 112 -8.36 -0.26 2.21
CA ALA A 112 -6.97 -0.42 2.56
C ALA A 112 -6.09 0.78 2.17
N LYS A 113 -6.44 1.50 1.12
CA LYS A 113 -5.79 2.75 0.70
C LYS A 113 -5.78 3.81 1.80
N TYR A 114 -6.87 3.84 2.56
CA TYR A 114 -7.11 4.82 3.62
C TYR A 114 -6.91 4.27 5.03
N MET A 115 -6.36 3.06 5.11
CA MET A 115 -6.05 2.44 6.39
C MET A 115 -4.76 3.04 6.97
N ARG A 116 -4.80 3.38 8.26
CA ARG A 116 -3.67 3.93 9.01
C ARG A 116 -3.60 3.31 10.39
N LYS A 117 -2.38 3.10 10.88
CA LYS A 117 -2.14 2.78 12.28
C LYS A 117 -1.62 4.04 12.98
N LEU A 118 -2.46 4.64 13.82
CA LEU A 118 -2.22 5.91 14.52
C LEU A 118 -2.33 5.64 16.03
N ASN A 119 -1.38 6.11 16.82
CA ASN A 119 -1.33 5.87 18.26
C ASN A 119 -1.56 4.40 18.67
N GLY A 120 -1.00 3.47 17.91
CA GLY A 120 -1.15 2.05 18.17
C GLY A 120 -2.49 1.44 17.74
N THR A 121 -3.48 2.24 17.35
CA THR A 121 -4.81 1.81 16.92
C THR A 121 -4.96 1.86 15.39
N VAL A 122 -5.80 0.99 14.84
CA VAL A 122 -6.05 0.91 13.40
C VAL A 122 -7.32 1.67 13.04
N TYR A 123 -7.24 2.48 12.00
CA TYR A 123 -8.33 3.28 11.46
C TYR A 123 -8.46 3.07 9.95
N ILE A 124 -9.68 3.19 9.44
CA ILE A 124 -10.00 3.28 8.01
C ILE A 124 -10.70 4.61 7.77
N GLY A 125 -10.08 5.46 6.98
CA GLY A 125 -10.62 6.78 6.67
C GLY A 125 -11.54 6.78 5.48
N GLY A 126 -12.66 6.24 5.46
CA GLY A 126 -13.75 6.15 4.45
C GLY A 126 -13.65 7.05 3.20
N GLY A 127 -12.50 7.13 2.55
CA GLY A 127 -12.25 7.94 1.35
C GLY A 127 -11.19 9.02 1.53
N CYS A 128 -10.76 9.36 2.75
CA CYS A 128 -9.68 10.32 2.98
C CYS A 128 -8.58 9.79 3.90
N ASN A 129 -7.45 10.47 3.89
CA ASN A 129 -6.36 10.17 4.80
C ASN A 129 -6.64 10.73 6.19
N LEU A 130 -6.24 9.96 7.20
CA LEU A 130 -6.28 10.35 8.59
C LEU A 130 -4.86 10.62 9.08
N TYR A 131 -4.73 11.53 10.04
CA TYR A 131 -3.49 11.81 10.75
C TYR A 131 -3.76 12.02 12.24
N GLU A 132 -2.73 11.98 13.04
CA GLU A 132 -2.80 12.24 14.47
C GLU A 132 -2.08 13.54 14.80
N GLU A 133 -2.72 14.37 15.62
CA GLU A 133 -2.14 15.59 16.17
C GLU A 133 -2.60 15.77 17.63
N ASN A 134 -1.65 15.95 18.54
CA ASN A 134 -1.90 16.15 19.97
C ASN A 134 -2.80 15.06 20.62
N GLY A 135 -2.67 13.80 20.18
CA GLY A 135 -3.45 12.67 20.69
C GLY A 135 -4.84 12.56 20.08
N GLN A 136 -5.21 13.42 19.15
CA GLN A 136 -6.50 13.40 18.47
C GLN A 136 -6.34 12.94 17.01
N ILE A 137 -7.38 12.28 16.50
CA ILE A 137 -7.42 11.85 15.10
C ILE A 137 -8.18 12.87 14.28
N HIS A 138 -7.59 13.24 13.18
CA HIS A 138 -8.10 14.23 12.23
C HIS A 138 -8.16 13.66 10.82
N SER A 139 -9.08 14.19 10.00
CA SER A 139 -9.05 13.99 8.55
C SER A 139 -8.27 15.11 7.89
N VAL A 140 -7.73 14.85 6.70
CA VAL A 140 -7.13 15.89 5.86
C VAL A 140 -8.19 16.76 5.17
N GLU A 141 -9.45 16.36 5.24
CA GLU A 141 -10.59 17.10 4.72
C GLU A 141 -11.27 17.89 5.82
N ASP A 142 -11.78 19.08 5.48
CA ASP A 142 -12.48 19.95 6.42
C ASP A 142 -13.89 19.42 6.72
N GLY A 143 -14.35 19.64 7.96
CA GLY A 143 -15.70 19.34 8.40
C GLY A 143 -15.83 18.11 9.28
N GLU A 144 -17.07 17.68 9.51
CA GLU A 144 -17.35 16.39 10.16
C GLU A 144 -17.02 15.25 9.21
N TYR A 145 -16.26 14.29 9.72
CA TYR A 145 -15.84 13.15 8.94
C TYR A 145 -16.17 11.84 9.63
N ILE A 146 -16.56 10.85 8.84
CA ILE A 146 -16.89 9.51 9.34
C ILE A 146 -15.74 8.58 8.93
N CYS A 147 -15.09 7.99 9.91
CA CYS A 147 -14.10 6.94 9.72
C CYS A 147 -14.48 5.68 10.51
N GLN A 148 -13.68 4.65 10.40
CA GLN A 148 -13.83 3.43 11.17
C GLN A 148 -12.60 3.25 12.08
N LYS A 149 -12.83 2.79 13.30
CA LYS A 149 -11.80 2.48 14.29
C LYS A 149 -11.88 1.01 14.67
N TRP A 150 -10.76 0.32 14.71
CA TRP A 150 -10.69 -1.03 15.22
C TRP A 150 -10.80 -1.04 16.75
N ASN A 151 -11.76 -1.80 17.30
CA ASN A 151 -11.97 -1.90 18.76
C ASN A 151 -11.31 -3.12 19.40
N GLY A 152 -10.63 -3.96 18.61
CA GLY A 152 -10.03 -5.22 19.04
C GLY A 152 -10.72 -6.45 18.45
N SER A 153 -11.96 -6.32 17.97
CA SER A 153 -12.75 -7.40 17.35
C SER A 153 -13.39 -7.01 16.01
N GLU A 154 -13.79 -5.76 15.85
CA GLU A 154 -14.43 -5.26 14.64
C GLU A 154 -14.14 -3.77 14.41
N PHE A 155 -14.47 -3.28 13.23
CA PHE A 155 -14.42 -1.87 12.91
C PHE A 155 -15.71 -1.16 13.32
N GLU A 156 -15.60 -0.21 14.22
CA GLU A 156 -16.68 0.66 14.68
C GLU A 156 -16.64 2.00 13.95
N THR A 157 -17.82 2.53 13.65
CA THR A 157 -17.97 3.87 13.07
C THR A 157 -17.59 4.93 14.11
N LEU A 158 -16.70 5.82 13.72
CA LEU A 158 -16.25 6.95 14.51
C LEU A 158 -16.48 8.26 13.74
N LYS A 159 -17.14 9.22 14.41
CA LYS A 159 -17.19 10.60 13.92
C LYS A 159 -16.01 11.37 14.48
N ILE A 160 -15.23 11.97 13.59
CA ILE A 160 -14.16 12.89 13.95
C ILE A 160 -14.60 14.30 13.60
N GLY A 161 -14.38 15.22 14.55
CA GLY A 161 -14.69 16.64 14.36
C GLY A 161 -13.72 17.32 13.43
N GLN A 162 -13.97 18.61 13.18
CA GLN A 162 -13.16 19.42 12.29
C GLN A 162 -11.66 19.25 12.55
N SER A 163 -11.01 18.96 11.48
CA SER A 163 -9.59 19.03 11.42
C SER A 163 -9.10 20.47 11.52
N ALA A 164 -7.91 20.46 11.89
CA ALA A 164 -6.85 21.44 11.73
C ALA A 164 -7.28 22.82 11.25
N LYS A 165 -6.96 23.74 12.09
CA LYS A 165 -6.57 25.08 11.66
C LYS A 165 -5.74 24.92 10.39
N GLN A 166 -6.27 25.34 9.24
CA GLN A 166 -5.38 25.75 8.16
C GLN A 166 -4.36 26.65 8.83
N SER A 167 -3.16 26.17 8.98
CA SER A 167 -2.05 27.06 9.21
C SER A 167 -2.00 27.91 7.93
N ASN A 168 -2.58 29.08 7.97
CA ASN A 168 -2.25 30.12 7.04
C ASN A 168 -0.77 30.36 7.24
N VAL A 169 0.05 29.59 6.56
CA VAL A 169 1.44 29.90 6.37
C VAL A 169 1.41 31.12 5.44
N GLU A 170 1.31 32.27 6.04
CA GLU A 170 1.56 33.51 5.36
C GLU A 170 3.05 33.46 5.01
N ILE A 171 3.35 33.11 3.77
CA ILE A 171 4.73 33.22 3.26
C ILE A 171 4.99 34.68 3.06
N THR A 172 5.32 35.36 4.17
CA THR A 172 5.80 36.74 4.14
C THR A 172 7.25 36.70 3.69
N GLY A 173 7.55 37.40 2.60
CA GLY A 173 8.93 37.66 2.17
C GLY A 173 9.39 36.91 0.93
N VAL A 174 8.50 36.29 0.18
CA VAL A 174 8.80 35.98 -1.21
C VAL A 174 8.51 37.22 -2.04
N GLU A 175 9.51 38.13 -2.14
CA GLU A 175 9.50 39.04 -3.27
C GLU A 175 9.44 38.17 -4.52
N ASN A 176 8.57 38.54 -5.46
CA ASN A 176 8.48 37.94 -6.79
C ASN A 176 9.80 38.24 -7.55
N ALA A 177 10.88 37.64 -7.09
CA ALA A 177 12.07 37.60 -7.92
C ALA A 177 11.72 36.74 -9.12
N PRO A 178 11.93 37.20 -10.35
CA PRO A 178 11.68 36.36 -11.51
C PRO A 178 12.49 35.09 -11.33
N PHE A 179 11.82 33.95 -11.43
CA PHE A 179 12.48 32.64 -11.40
C PHE A 179 13.39 32.54 -12.63
N GLU A 180 14.67 32.86 -12.45
CA GLU A 180 15.66 32.55 -13.45
C GLU A 180 16.08 31.09 -13.25
N PRO A 181 15.78 30.21 -14.22
CA PRO A 181 16.25 28.84 -14.13
C PRO A 181 17.78 28.83 -14.10
N LYS A 182 18.36 28.27 -13.06
CA LYS A 182 19.81 28.14 -12.87
C LYS A 182 20.41 27.02 -13.73
N TYR A 183 19.75 26.61 -14.79
CA TYR A 183 20.29 25.61 -15.72
C TYR A 183 20.06 26.07 -17.15
N LYS A 184 21.05 25.92 -17.97
CA LYS A 184 20.92 26.01 -19.42
C LYS A 184 20.48 24.65 -19.95
N GLU A 185 19.32 24.58 -20.58
CA GLU A 185 19.00 23.45 -21.42
C GLU A 185 19.77 23.59 -22.73
N GLU A 186 20.88 22.90 -22.86
CA GLU A 186 21.41 22.57 -24.16
C GLU A 186 20.74 21.29 -24.62
N LEU A 187 19.98 21.38 -25.71
CA LEU A 187 19.39 20.22 -26.39
C LEU A 187 20.51 19.44 -27.07
N CYS A 188 21.21 18.63 -26.31
CA CYS A 188 22.15 17.68 -26.88
C CYS A 188 21.36 16.45 -27.33
N ILE A 189 21.42 16.15 -28.60
CA ILE A 189 21.09 14.85 -29.16
C ILE A 189 22.04 13.86 -28.49
N GLY A 190 21.60 13.21 -27.41
CA GLY A 190 22.44 12.34 -26.58
C GLY A 190 22.29 12.50 -25.06
N GLY A 191 21.47 13.40 -24.57
CA GLY A 191 20.99 13.41 -23.17
C GLY A 191 21.99 13.79 -22.09
N LYS A 192 22.96 14.64 -22.33
CA LYS A 192 23.77 15.25 -21.26
C LYS A 192 23.15 16.56 -20.82
N ARG A 193 22.84 16.67 -19.51
CA ARG A 193 22.51 17.93 -18.83
C ARG A 193 23.72 18.33 -18.01
N GLU A 194 24.21 19.52 -18.20
CA GLU A 194 25.15 20.15 -17.26
C GLU A 194 24.36 21.07 -16.33
N LEU A 195 24.47 20.80 -15.05
CA LEU A 195 23.98 21.69 -13.99
C LEU A 195 25.10 22.68 -13.68
N THR A 196 24.83 23.95 -13.79
CA THR A 196 25.69 25.03 -13.31
C THR A 196 25.28 25.45 -11.91
#